data_0dbfe430e06663e73ed02c22ab7feb56
#
_entry.id   0dbfe430e06663e73ed02c22ab7feb56
#
_cell.length_a   1.000
_cell.length_b   1.000
_cell.length_c   1.000
_cell.angle_alpha   90.00
_cell.angle_beta   90.00
_cell.angle_gamma   90.00
#
_symmetry.space_group_name_H-M   'P 1'
#
loop_
_entity.id
_entity.type
_entity.pdbx_description
1 polymer ?
#
loop_
_entity_poly.entity_id
_entity_poly.type
_entity_poly.pdbx_seq_one_letter_code
_entity_poly.pdbx_strand_id
1 'polypeptide(L)'
;RGVSRGRESDGVTTRELTFYHLLSKVEVALKASDEVGDLTGAVVHVGGTLNGGFFMPDKEAMMEDAAERGKMIAPDRSSSVTIMIDTRVTGNFDGNTEYGEAIAVPGTGLFIRVRLEDGKELYYHSNVTLESGKKYRYNIYVGKERLELVSTSISAWETGTSDGGEAGMMRQVDLSGGNYTIADDGVYCVSGESKYYSLIIKGSPTVYLVDATIEGWYVSPIQVSSGNPVIVLVGTNRLTGRGYYSGLYYKPGCKVTLRGEGKLIAESMGGTGIGSYMDHSAGDLVIESGTIEATGGLGDQGNAGNAGIGGSSNYGCGSITITGGKVTATGGMEAAGIGCGTLLSTCGNITISGGEVKAGTVDGGKEAAAIGNGSGAEAPLVTLSNCVIRVPGDNGVVTGFNGIKAKKVEPDVTNAGELEKKGVTLVIGKLEEI
;
A
#
# COMPACT_ATOMS: atom_id res chain seq x y z
N ARG A 1 23.73 1.97 20.60
CA ARG A 1 24.83 1.71 21.56
C ARG A 1 24.51 2.46 22.84
N GLY A 2 24.01 1.80 23.87
CA GLY A 2 23.88 2.32 25.22
C GLY A 2 24.94 1.68 26.10
N VAL A 3 25.94 2.44 26.51
CA VAL A 3 26.90 2.02 27.52
C VAL A 3 26.53 2.73 28.82
N SER A 4 25.91 2.01 29.76
CA SER A 4 25.79 2.55 31.12
C SER A 4 27.00 2.09 31.94
N ARG A 5 27.85 3.01 32.32
CA ARG A 5 28.87 2.78 33.33
C ARG A 5 28.29 3.09 34.70
N GLY A 6 27.92 2.06 35.44
CA GLY A 6 27.71 2.16 36.88
C GLY A 6 29.00 1.79 37.57
N ARG A 7 29.53 2.65 38.43
CA ARG A 7 30.68 2.38 39.31
C ARG A 7 30.12 2.06 40.69
N GLU A 8 30.27 0.84 41.14
CA GLU A 8 30.13 0.51 42.56
C GLU A 8 31.48 0.54 43.22
N SER A 9 31.50 0.86 44.49
CA SER A 9 32.69 1.31 45.23
C SER A 9 33.69 0.21 45.64
N ASP A 10 33.51 -1.01 45.22
CA ASP A 10 34.20 -2.16 45.84
C ASP A 10 34.59 -3.30 44.89
N GLY A 11 34.73 -3.04 43.64
CA GLY A 11 35.30 -4.06 42.73
C GLY A 11 34.79 -4.02 41.31
N VAL A 12 35.51 -4.67 40.43
CA VAL A 12 35.16 -4.85 39.04
C VAL A 12 34.03 -5.88 38.96
N THR A 13 32.80 -5.41 38.90
CA THR A 13 31.69 -6.28 38.51
C THR A 13 31.69 -6.42 36.98
N THR A 14 31.99 -7.61 36.50
CA THR A 14 31.73 -8.01 35.11
C THR A 14 30.23 -8.03 34.91
N ARG A 15 29.71 -7.06 34.16
CA ARG A 15 28.31 -7.12 33.70
C ARG A 15 28.29 -7.76 32.33
N GLU A 16 27.53 -8.82 32.15
CA GLU A 16 27.19 -9.33 30.83
C GLU A 16 26.33 -8.33 30.08
N LEU A 17 26.79 -7.90 28.90
CA LEU A 17 26.02 -7.07 27.99
C LEU A 17 25.40 -7.98 26.93
N THR A 18 24.11 -8.14 27.00
CA THR A 18 23.36 -8.87 25.98
C THR A 18 22.92 -7.92 24.86
N PHE A 19 23.32 -8.22 23.63
CA PHE A 19 22.93 -7.48 22.45
C PHE A 19 21.82 -8.21 21.73
N TYR A 20 20.78 -7.50 21.37
CA TYR A 20 19.65 -8.05 20.63
C TYR A 20 19.58 -7.45 19.23
N HIS A 21 19.21 -8.28 18.27
CA HIS A 21 18.96 -7.82 16.92
C HIS A 21 17.57 -7.17 16.83
N LEU A 22 17.51 -5.95 16.33
CA LEU A 22 16.27 -5.18 16.17
C LEU A 22 15.64 -5.37 14.79
N LEU A 23 16.42 -5.87 13.84
CA LEU A 23 15.98 -6.14 12.49
C LEU A 23 15.71 -7.65 12.33
N SER A 24 15.06 -8.02 11.26
CA SER A 24 14.86 -9.41 10.85
C SER A 24 15.92 -9.80 9.85
N LYS A 25 16.38 -11.05 9.89
CA LYS A 25 17.25 -11.61 8.85
C LYS A 25 16.41 -12.51 7.94
N VAL A 26 16.53 -12.34 6.65
CA VAL A 26 15.88 -13.18 5.63
C VAL A 26 16.98 -13.92 4.86
N GLU A 27 16.91 -15.22 4.81
CA GLU A 27 17.79 -16.11 4.04
C GLU A 27 16.97 -16.79 2.96
N VAL A 28 17.43 -16.75 1.73
CA VAL A 28 16.78 -17.41 0.60
C VAL A 28 17.73 -18.48 0.03
N ALA A 29 17.30 -19.72 0.08
CA ALA A 29 17.99 -20.85 -0.50
C ALA A 29 17.19 -21.39 -1.67
N LEU A 30 17.82 -21.51 -2.84
CA LEU A 30 17.17 -21.92 -4.08
C LEU A 30 17.59 -23.31 -4.50
N LYS A 31 16.64 -24.07 -5.04
CA LYS A 31 16.87 -25.33 -5.73
C LYS A 31 16.23 -25.28 -7.11
N ALA A 32 17.01 -25.58 -8.15
CA ALA A 32 16.48 -25.70 -9.50
C ALA A 32 15.60 -26.93 -9.67
N SER A 33 14.55 -26.81 -10.48
CA SER A 33 13.85 -27.96 -11.05
C SER A 33 14.68 -28.60 -12.15
N ASP A 34 14.35 -29.84 -12.50
CA ASP A 34 14.99 -30.55 -13.63
C ASP A 34 14.77 -29.76 -14.96
N GLU A 35 13.68 -29.02 -15.07
CA GLU A 35 13.35 -28.21 -16.24
C GLU A 35 14.17 -26.90 -16.34
N VAL A 36 14.61 -26.36 -15.21
CA VAL A 36 15.47 -25.17 -15.14
C VAL A 36 16.94 -25.54 -15.18
N GLY A 37 17.29 -26.67 -14.58
CA GLY A 37 18.62 -27.29 -14.61
C GLY A 37 19.67 -26.51 -13.81
N ASP A 38 19.98 -25.29 -14.18
CA ASP A 38 21.04 -24.47 -13.57
C ASP A 38 20.52 -23.11 -13.13
N LEU A 39 20.99 -22.62 -11.98
CA LEU A 39 20.71 -21.31 -11.43
C LEU A 39 21.90 -20.35 -11.49
N THR A 40 22.96 -20.73 -12.24
CA THR A 40 24.11 -19.84 -12.43
C THR A 40 23.66 -18.50 -13.02
N GLY A 41 24.08 -17.40 -12.42
CA GLY A 41 23.68 -16.05 -12.86
C GLY A 41 22.29 -15.59 -12.39
N ALA A 42 21.53 -16.42 -11.69
CA ALA A 42 20.28 -15.98 -11.09
C ALA A 42 20.53 -14.93 -10.00
N VAL A 43 19.61 -13.99 -9.89
CA VAL A 43 19.66 -12.88 -8.93
C VAL A 43 18.43 -12.97 -8.03
N VAL A 44 18.65 -12.92 -6.72
CA VAL A 44 17.58 -12.93 -5.72
C VAL A 44 17.38 -11.52 -5.20
N HIS A 45 16.13 -11.07 -5.23
CA HIS A 45 15.72 -9.81 -4.61
C HIS A 45 14.75 -10.11 -3.48
N VAL A 46 14.95 -9.47 -2.34
CA VAL A 46 14.02 -9.49 -1.20
C VAL A 46 13.48 -8.09 -1.03
N GLY A 47 12.18 -7.95 -1.02
CA GLY A 47 11.53 -6.65 -0.96
C GLY A 47 10.18 -6.68 -0.24
N GLY A 48 9.44 -5.59 -0.33
CA GLY A 48 8.11 -5.44 0.26
C GLY A 48 8.09 -5.04 1.73
N THR A 49 9.25 -5.00 2.40
CA THR A 49 9.38 -4.45 3.74
C THR A 49 9.89 -3.00 3.67
N LEU A 50 9.77 -2.28 4.77
CA LEU A 50 10.38 -0.94 4.88
C LEU A 50 11.89 -1.02 4.73
N ASN A 51 12.50 -0.01 4.12
CA ASN A 51 13.96 0.07 3.93
C ASN A 51 14.69 0.78 5.08
N GLY A 52 13.97 1.23 6.09
CA GLY A 52 14.54 1.90 7.25
C GLY A 52 13.48 2.21 8.30
N GLY A 53 13.93 2.60 9.46
CA GLY A 53 13.08 2.99 10.57
C GLY A 53 13.88 3.60 11.70
N PHE A 54 13.19 4.24 12.64
CA PHE A 54 13.77 4.72 13.89
C PHE A 54 13.51 3.71 14.99
N PHE A 55 14.54 3.39 15.74
CA PHE A 55 14.39 2.58 16.93
C PHE A 55 14.06 3.46 18.13
N MET A 56 12.93 3.18 18.77
CA MET A 56 12.54 3.76 20.05
C MET A 56 12.79 2.73 21.16
N PRO A 57 13.84 2.86 21.93
CA PRO A 57 14.09 1.95 23.07
C PRO A 57 13.00 2.16 24.12
N ASP A 58 12.43 1.08 24.61
CA ASP A 58 11.64 1.12 25.83
C ASP A 58 12.57 1.19 27.05
N LYS A 59 12.39 2.22 27.85
CA LYS A 59 13.24 2.46 29.02
C LYS A 59 12.84 1.62 30.24
N GLU A 60 11.64 1.09 30.26
CA GLU A 60 11.05 0.41 31.41
C GLU A 60 11.04 -1.13 31.23
N ALA A 61 11.05 -1.60 30.00
CA ALA A 61 11.08 -3.02 29.70
C ALA A 61 12.45 -3.62 30.01
N MET A 62 12.53 -4.28 31.12
CA MET A 62 13.67 -5.11 31.53
C MET A 62 13.67 -6.44 30.79
N MET A 63 13.65 -6.39 29.49
CA MET A 63 14.47 -7.16 28.56
C MET A 63 14.38 -8.67 28.47
N GLU A 64 13.40 -9.34 29.01
CA GLU A 64 13.21 -10.78 28.78
C GLU A 64 12.37 -11.06 27.54
N ASP A 65 11.44 -10.19 27.16
CA ASP A 65 10.64 -10.33 25.94
C ASP A 65 11.16 -9.43 24.80
N ALA A 66 11.38 -10.03 23.63
CA ALA A 66 11.85 -9.31 22.44
C ALA A 66 10.84 -8.24 21.97
N ALA A 67 9.55 -8.44 22.22
CA ALA A 67 8.49 -7.52 21.82
C ALA A 67 8.48 -6.24 22.66
N GLU A 68 9.03 -6.29 23.87
CA GLU A 68 9.04 -5.16 24.81
C GLU A 68 10.32 -4.32 24.77
N ARG A 69 11.36 -4.76 24.05
CA ARG A 69 12.68 -4.11 24.00
C ARG A 69 12.72 -2.77 23.27
N GLY A 70 11.63 -2.38 22.69
CA GLY A 70 11.50 -1.19 21.88
C GLY A 70 10.87 -1.49 20.52
N LYS A 71 10.43 -0.46 19.84
CA LYS A 71 9.72 -0.57 18.56
C LYS A 71 10.53 0.09 17.45
N MET A 72 10.53 -0.56 16.28
CA MET A 72 10.92 0.12 15.05
C MET A 72 9.74 0.97 14.60
N ILE A 73 9.98 2.26 14.48
CA ILE A 73 8.99 3.21 13.97
C ILE A 73 9.36 3.54 12.53
N ALA A 74 8.41 3.36 11.63
CA ALA A 74 8.57 3.80 10.26
C ALA A 74 8.81 5.31 10.24
N PRO A 75 9.76 5.81 9.42
CA PRO A 75 9.89 7.24 9.22
C PRO A 75 8.60 7.80 8.58
N ASP A 76 8.26 9.06 8.88
CA ASP A 76 7.09 9.74 8.30
C ASP A 76 7.08 9.78 6.75
N ARG A 77 8.21 9.48 6.16
CA ARG A 77 8.37 9.23 4.73
C ARG A 77 8.64 7.75 4.52
N SER A 78 7.62 6.92 4.66
CA SER A 78 7.68 5.52 4.28
C SER A 78 7.76 5.42 2.77
N SER A 79 8.95 5.39 2.23
CA SER A 79 9.18 4.76 0.95
C SER A 79 9.44 3.30 1.23
N SER A 80 8.51 2.41 0.89
CA SER A 80 8.87 1.00 0.77
C SER A 80 9.87 0.92 -0.37
N VAL A 81 11.09 0.58 -0.07
CA VAL A 81 12.10 0.33 -1.09
C VAL A 81 12.34 -1.16 -1.10
N THR A 82 12.32 -1.71 -2.28
CA THR A 82 12.84 -3.05 -2.53
C THR A 82 14.28 -3.10 -2.05
N ILE A 83 14.56 -3.86 -1.01
CA ILE A 83 15.93 -4.15 -0.62
C ILE A 83 16.42 -5.14 -1.67
N MET A 84 17.22 -4.66 -2.60
CA MET A 84 17.83 -5.50 -3.61
C MET A 84 19.07 -6.14 -3.01
N ILE A 85 19.06 -7.45 -2.88
CA ILE A 85 20.26 -8.23 -2.62
C ILE A 85 20.67 -8.84 -3.93
N ASP A 86 21.72 -8.29 -4.48
CA ASP A 86 22.37 -8.86 -5.65
C ASP A 86 23.25 -10.04 -5.19
N THR A 87 22.64 -11.19 -5.04
CA THR A 87 23.33 -12.44 -4.78
C THR A 87 23.35 -13.26 -6.05
N ARG A 88 24.53 -13.43 -6.61
CA ARG A 88 24.73 -14.37 -7.72
C ARG A 88 24.66 -15.78 -7.19
N VAL A 89 23.67 -16.51 -7.64
CA VAL A 89 23.56 -17.95 -7.34
C VAL A 89 24.65 -18.67 -8.14
N THR A 90 25.51 -19.38 -7.44
CA THR A 90 26.57 -20.19 -8.06
C THR A 90 26.38 -21.65 -7.69
N GLY A 91 25.89 -22.47 -8.62
CA GLY A 91 25.76 -23.92 -8.46
C GLY A 91 24.37 -24.41 -8.05
N ASN A 92 24.26 -25.73 -7.96
CA ASN A 92 23.00 -26.38 -7.59
C ASN A 92 22.76 -26.33 -6.08
N PHE A 93 21.52 -26.14 -5.69
CA PHE A 93 21.10 -26.19 -4.30
C PHE A 93 21.16 -27.65 -3.79
N ASP A 94 21.89 -27.88 -2.70
CA ASP A 94 22.04 -29.19 -2.05
C ASP A 94 21.35 -29.29 -0.68
N GLY A 95 20.59 -28.26 -0.31
CA GLY A 95 19.94 -28.12 0.98
C GLY A 95 20.77 -27.37 2.03
N ASN A 96 22.08 -27.20 1.78
CA ASN A 96 23.00 -26.52 2.69
C ASN A 96 23.53 -25.19 2.14
N THR A 97 23.32 -24.94 0.86
CA THR A 97 23.84 -23.73 0.20
C THR A 97 22.88 -22.56 0.43
N GLU A 98 23.43 -21.46 0.93
CA GLU A 98 22.73 -20.20 1.10
C GLU A 98 23.06 -19.29 -0.08
N TYR A 99 22.02 -18.84 -0.79
CA TYR A 99 22.23 -18.04 -2.00
C TYR A 99 21.99 -16.55 -1.78
N GLY A 100 21.28 -16.19 -0.72
CA GLY A 100 21.02 -14.79 -0.43
C GLY A 100 20.63 -14.52 1.01
N GLU A 101 21.12 -13.41 1.53
CA GLU A 101 20.78 -12.93 2.85
C GLU A 101 20.38 -11.45 2.80
N ALA A 102 19.32 -11.11 3.50
CA ALA A 102 18.87 -9.74 3.70
C ALA A 102 18.69 -9.42 5.17
N ILE A 103 18.94 -8.16 5.49
CA ILE A 103 18.49 -7.59 6.74
C ILE A 103 17.28 -6.70 6.42
N ALA A 104 16.13 -7.06 6.95
CA ALA A 104 14.86 -6.39 6.68
C ALA A 104 14.32 -5.71 7.94
N VAL A 105 13.58 -4.62 7.76
CA VAL A 105 12.81 -4.03 8.86
C VAL A 105 11.63 -4.95 9.16
N PRO A 106 11.34 -5.23 10.45
CA PRO A 106 10.16 -6.01 10.83
C PRO A 106 8.88 -5.44 10.22
N GLY A 107 7.98 -6.31 9.81
CA GLY A 107 6.73 -5.93 9.15
C GLY A 107 6.17 -7.01 8.24
N THR A 108 5.08 -6.71 7.58
CA THR A 108 4.42 -7.56 6.60
C THR A 108 4.80 -7.19 5.17
N GLY A 109 4.38 -8.00 4.21
CA GLY A 109 4.54 -7.68 2.80
C GLY A 109 5.82 -8.18 2.14
N LEU A 110 6.60 -9.04 2.83
CA LEU A 110 7.80 -9.64 2.26
C LEU A 110 7.50 -10.35 0.94
N PHE A 111 8.23 -10.02 -0.10
CA PHE A 111 8.26 -10.82 -1.31
C PHE A 111 9.71 -11.17 -1.70
N ILE A 112 9.86 -12.30 -2.40
CA ILE A 112 11.12 -12.77 -2.94
C ILE A 112 10.97 -12.83 -4.45
N ARG A 113 11.86 -12.17 -5.17
CA ARG A 113 11.95 -12.21 -6.62
C ARG A 113 13.23 -12.94 -7.00
N VAL A 114 13.11 -13.91 -7.88
CA VAL A 114 14.26 -14.59 -8.51
C VAL A 114 14.25 -14.23 -9.98
N ARG A 115 15.32 -13.58 -10.44
CA ARG A 115 15.54 -13.31 -11.85
C ARG A 115 16.56 -14.30 -12.37
N LEU A 116 16.19 -15.08 -13.36
CA LEU A 116 17.04 -16.05 -14.04
C LEU A 116 17.99 -15.35 -15.04
N GLU A 117 19.01 -16.06 -15.50
CA GLU A 117 19.99 -15.54 -16.45
C GLU A 117 19.36 -15.12 -17.77
N ASP A 118 18.32 -15.80 -18.23
CA ASP A 118 17.53 -15.46 -19.43
C ASP A 118 16.66 -14.20 -19.28
N GLY A 119 16.70 -13.59 -18.07
CA GLY A 119 15.92 -12.40 -17.74
C GLY A 119 14.52 -12.68 -17.20
N LYS A 120 14.09 -13.95 -17.14
CA LYS A 120 12.80 -14.33 -16.58
C LYS A 120 12.76 -14.06 -15.09
N GLU A 121 11.67 -13.47 -14.63
CA GLU A 121 11.46 -13.12 -13.23
C GLU A 121 10.34 -13.97 -12.64
N LEU A 122 10.63 -14.57 -11.48
CA LEU A 122 9.71 -15.40 -10.72
C LEU A 122 9.58 -14.82 -9.31
N TYR A 123 8.39 -14.93 -8.71
CA TYR A 123 8.08 -14.26 -7.45
C TYR A 123 7.47 -15.24 -6.45
N TYR A 124 7.82 -15.04 -5.19
CA TYR A 124 7.16 -15.65 -4.03
C TYR A 124 6.77 -14.55 -3.06
N HIS A 125 5.55 -14.58 -2.58
CA HIS A 125 5.04 -13.65 -1.58
C HIS A 125 4.84 -14.37 -0.26
N SER A 126 5.41 -13.84 0.82
CA SER A 126 5.27 -14.39 2.16
C SER A 126 4.10 -13.76 2.91
N ASN A 127 3.29 -14.58 3.56
CA ASN A 127 2.23 -14.14 4.46
C ASN A 127 2.73 -13.93 5.91
N VAL A 128 4.02 -14.14 6.15
CA VAL A 128 4.61 -14.00 7.49
C VAL A 128 4.90 -12.55 7.80
N THR A 129 4.58 -12.15 9.03
CA THR A 129 5.06 -10.91 9.62
C THR A 129 6.47 -11.11 10.14
N LEU A 130 7.41 -10.35 9.61
CA LEU A 130 8.78 -10.35 10.11
C LEU A 130 8.83 -9.68 11.49
N GLU A 131 9.44 -10.34 12.46
CA GLU A 131 9.59 -9.85 13.82
C GLU A 131 11.05 -9.50 14.13
N SER A 132 11.27 -8.52 15.01
CA SER A 132 12.61 -8.15 15.47
C SER A 132 13.36 -9.33 16.06
N GLY A 133 14.63 -9.47 15.70
CA GLY A 133 15.50 -10.48 16.26
C GLY A 133 15.25 -11.89 15.74
N LYS A 134 14.45 -12.05 14.70
CA LYS A 134 14.20 -13.37 14.08
C LYS A 134 14.88 -13.51 12.73
N LYS A 135 15.23 -14.74 12.44
CA LYS A 135 15.82 -15.17 11.18
C LYS A 135 14.82 -16.05 10.45
N TYR A 136 14.53 -15.68 9.22
CA TYR A 136 13.57 -16.36 8.34
C TYR A 136 14.36 -16.99 7.19
N ARG A 137 14.30 -18.30 7.05
CA ARG A 137 14.93 -19.02 5.94
C ARG A 137 13.86 -19.58 5.03
N TYR A 138 13.92 -19.22 3.77
CA TYR A 138 13.04 -19.69 2.71
C TYR A 138 13.81 -20.66 1.80
N ASN A 139 13.41 -21.92 1.80
CA ASN A 139 13.90 -22.91 0.85
C ASN A 139 12.93 -22.96 -0.31
N ILE A 140 13.36 -22.49 -1.46
CA ILE A 140 12.49 -22.26 -2.63
C ILE A 140 12.96 -23.14 -3.78
N TYR A 141 12.01 -23.85 -4.38
CA TYR A 141 12.20 -24.59 -5.60
C TYR A 141 11.88 -23.71 -6.80
N VAL A 142 12.84 -23.58 -7.71
CA VAL A 142 12.72 -22.73 -8.89
C VAL A 142 12.27 -23.58 -10.06
N GLY A 143 10.98 -23.52 -10.37
CA GLY A 143 10.41 -24.15 -11.55
C GLY A 143 10.52 -23.26 -12.78
N LYS A 144 10.17 -23.82 -13.95
CA LYS A 144 10.20 -23.07 -15.21
C LYS A 144 9.31 -21.84 -15.21
N GLU A 145 8.19 -21.88 -14.50
CA GLU A 145 7.18 -20.83 -14.53
C GLU A 145 6.78 -20.30 -13.16
N ARG A 146 7.30 -20.88 -12.07
CA ARG A 146 6.93 -20.50 -10.71
C ARG A 146 8.04 -20.78 -9.71
N LEU A 147 8.00 -20.08 -8.59
CA LEU A 147 8.67 -20.46 -7.36
C LEU A 147 7.74 -21.35 -6.53
N GLU A 148 8.28 -22.41 -5.95
CA GLU A 148 7.58 -23.26 -4.99
C GLU A 148 8.31 -23.23 -3.65
N LEU A 149 7.58 -22.89 -2.59
CA LEU A 149 8.13 -22.97 -1.25
C LEU A 149 8.25 -24.45 -0.85
N VAL A 150 9.46 -24.92 -0.61
CA VAL A 150 9.71 -26.26 -0.11
C VAL A 150 9.55 -26.31 1.40
N SER A 151 10.11 -25.34 2.07
CA SER A 151 9.98 -25.17 3.52
C SER A 151 10.40 -23.76 3.93
N THR A 152 9.85 -23.28 5.02
CA THR A 152 10.42 -22.18 5.78
C THR A 152 10.83 -22.67 7.14
N SER A 153 11.94 -22.20 7.62
CA SER A 153 12.26 -22.24 9.03
C SER A 153 12.40 -20.80 9.53
N ILE A 154 11.70 -20.50 10.60
CA ILE A 154 11.95 -19.33 11.40
C ILE A 154 12.78 -19.84 12.57
N SER A 155 14.06 -19.61 12.51
CA SER A 155 14.84 -19.63 13.72
C SER A 155 14.90 -18.21 14.18
N ALA A 156 14.59 -18.01 15.39
CA ALA A 156 15.13 -16.84 15.99
C ALA A 156 16.63 -16.86 15.75
N TRP A 157 17.08 -15.83 15.79
CA TRP A 157 18.03 -15.86 16.72
C TRP A 157 17.50 -16.59 18.00
N GLU A 158 16.28 -17.19 17.98
CA GLU A 158 15.67 -18.17 18.86
C GLU A 158 14.49 -18.88 18.17
N THR A 159 14.15 -20.08 18.47
CA THR A 159 13.27 -21.04 17.77
C THR A 159 11.88 -20.52 17.32
N GLY A 160 11.50 -20.77 16.06
CA GLY A 160 10.27 -20.28 15.45
C GLY A 160 9.39 -21.28 14.71
N THR A 161 8.26 -20.80 14.20
CA THR A 161 7.22 -21.54 13.50
C THR A 161 7.39 -21.49 11.96
N SER A 162 6.71 -22.35 11.22
CA SER A 162 6.79 -22.42 9.75
C SER A 162 5.89 -21.38 9.06
N ASP A 163 6.35 -20.90 7.90
CA ASP A 163 5.57 -20.02 7.01
C ASP A 163 4.52 -20.83 6.22
N GLY A 164 3.30 -20.34 6.20
CA GLY A 164 2.21 -20.85 5.35
C GLY A 164 2.00 -20.01 4.09
N GLY A 165 3.02 -19.29 3.61
CA GLY A 165 2.94 -18.47 2.41
C GLY A 165 2.60 -19.28 1.17
N GLU A 166 1.82 -18.71 0.25
CA GLU A 166 1.44 -19.34 -0.99
C GLU A 166 2.57 -19.20 -2.03
N ALA A 167 3.08 -20.34 -2.49
CA ALA A 167 3.89 -20.43 -3.69
C ALA A 167 2.95 -20.69 -4.87
N GLY A 168 2.68 -19.66 -5.67
CA GLY A 168 1.84 -19.74 -6.84
C GLY A 168 2.55 -19.31 -8.12
N MET A 169 2.01 -19.66 -9.29
CA MET A 169 2.43 -19.04 -10.54
C MET A 169 2.13 -17.55 -10.49
N MET A 170 3.15 -16.72 -10.50
CA MET A 170 3.01 -15.29 -10.73
C MET A 170 3.37 -15.01 -12.19
N ARG A 171 2.39 -14.53 -12.95
CA ARG A 171 2.56 -14.23 -14.36
C ARG A 171 3.03 -12.80 -14.54
N GLN A 172 4.13 -12.62 -15.25
CA GLN A 172 4.60 -11.28 -15.62
C GLN A 172 3.68 -10.69 -16.69
N VAL A 173 3.23 -9.48 -16.47
CA VAL A 173 2.44 -8.72 -17.43
C VAL A 173 3.37 -7.77 -18.18
N ASP A 174 3.43 -7.94 -19.50
CA ASP A 174 4.15 -7.05 -20.40
C ASP A 174 3.16 -6.13 -21.12
N LEU A 175 3.29 -4.84 -20.88
CA LEU A 175 2.50 -3.78 -21.53
C LEU A 175 3.26 -3.07 -22.66
N SER A 176 4.45 -3.53 -23.04
CA SER A 176 5.26 -2.87 -24.08
C SER A 176 4.66 -2.96 -25.47
N GLY A 177 3.93 -4.02 -25.75
CA GLY A 177 3.37 -4.33 -27.07
C GLY A 177 1.88 -4.11 -27.25
N GLY A 178 1.14 -3.74 -26.20
CA GLY A 178 -0.32 -3.59 -26.29
C GLY A 178 -1.04 -3.63 -24.95
N ASN A 179 -2.35 -3.51 -25.00
CA ASN A 179 -3.19 -3.74 -23.82
C ASN A 179 -3.12 -5.20 -23.38
N TYR A 180 -2.98 -5.42 -22.10
CA TYR A 180 -3.02 -6.76 -21.52
C TYR A 180 -4.33 -7.02 -20.79
N THR A 181 -4.91 -8.20 -20.99
CA THR A 181 -6.13 -8.62 -20.28
C THR A 181 -5.83 -9.78 -19.35
N ILE A 182 -6.00 -9.57 -18.04
CA ILE A 182 -6.06 -10.62 -17.04
C ILE A 182 -7.49 -11.16 -17.03
N ALA A 183 -7.66 -12.45 -17.35
CA ALA A 183 -8.97 -13.06 -17.52
C ALA A 183 -9.29 -14.16 -16.49
N ASP A 184 -8.38 -14.47 -15.59
CA ASP A 184 -8.52 -15.47 -14.53
C ASP A 184 -8.13 -14.91 -13.15
N ASP A 185 -8.41 -15.67 -12.10
CA ASP A 185 -8.16 -15.29 -10.72
C ASP A 185 -6.70 -15.59 -10.25
N GLY A 186 -5.76 -15.68 -11.17
CA GLY A 186 -4.35 -15.97 -10.88
C GLY A 186 -3.63 -14.83 -10.19
N VAL A 187 -2.32 -15.02 -10.00
CA VAL A 187 -1.42 -14.02 -9.43
C VAL A 187 -0.56 -13.42 -10.54
N TYR A 188 -0.51 -12.10 -10.59
CA TYR A 188 0.15 -11.34 -11.65
C TYR A 188 1.10 -10.30 -11.09
N CYS A 189 2.19 -10.04 -11.80
CA CYS A 189 3.12 -8.96 -11.54
C CYS A 189 3.15 -8.00 -12.72
N VAL A 190 2.96 -6.74 -12.43
CA VAL A 190 3.05 -5.64 -13.40
C VAL A 190 4.18 -4.73 -12.97
N SER A 191 5.18 -4.55 -13.82
CA SER A 191 6.33 -3.70 -13.54
C SER A 191 6.77 -2.93 -14.79
N GLY A 192 7.64 -1.93 -14.60
CA GLY A 192 8.20 -1.14 -15.67
C GLY A 192 7.27 -0.04 -16.16
N GLU A 193 7.52 0.45 -17.38
CA GLU A 193 6.83 1.61 -17.94
C GLU A 193 5.98 1.24 -19.16
N SER A 194 4.77 1.77 -19.22
CA SER A 194 3.91 1.70 -20.40
C SER A 194 3.31 3.06 -20.70
N LYS A 195 3.40 3.47 -21.97
CA LYS A 195 2.69 4.63 -22.52
C LYS A 195 1.70 4.15 -23.56
N TYR A 196 0.47 4.63 -23.48
CA TYR A 196 -0.67 4.32 -24.38
C TYR A 196 -1.41 3.01 -24.11
N TYR A 197 -0.86 2.08 -23.38
CA TYR A 197 -1.48 0.77 -23.13
C TYR A 197 -1.97 0.61 -21.71
N SER A 198 -2.98 -0.21 -21.52
CA SER A 198 -3.62 -0.42 -20.24
C SER A 198 -3.68 -1.89 -19.84
N LEU A 199 -3.81 -2.08 -18.55
CA LEU A 199 -4.15 -3.36 -17.93
C LEU A 199 -5.67 -3.45 -17.76
N ILE A 200 -6.28 -4.45 -18.37
CA ILE A 200 -7.69 -4.77 -18.22
C ILE A 200 -7.82 -5.99 -17.30
N ILE A 201 -8.53 -5.85 -16.19
CA ILE A 201 -8.73 -6.93 -15.22
C ILE A 201 -10.16 -7.42 -15.30
N LYS A 202 -10.31 -8.75 -15.46
CA LYS A 202 -11.56 -9.49 -15.39
C LYS A 202 -11.39 -10.61 -14.37
N GLY A 203 -12.34 -10.76 -13.44
CA GLY A 203 -12.21 -11.72 -12.34
C GLY A 203 -11.65 -11.11 -11.07
N SER A 204 -11.12 -11.94 -10.19
CA SER A 204 -10.64 -11.55 -8.87
C SER A 204 -9.15 -11.93 -8.64
N PRO A 205 -8.25 -11.57 -9.58
CA PRO A 205 -6.83 -11.87 -9.44
C PRO A 205 -6.19 -11.09 -8.30
N THR A 206 -5.03 -11.56 -7.87
CA THR A 206 -4.08 -10.75 -7.11
C THR A 206 -3.06 -10.14 -8.08
N VAL A 207 -2.99 -8.81 -8.12
CA VAL A 207 -2.10 -8.08 -9.03
C VAL A 207 -1.08 -7.30 -8.22
N TYR A 208 0.18 -7.67 -8.32
CA TYR A 208 1.29 -6.91 -7.74
C TYR A 208 1.71 -5.81 -8.72
N LEU A 209 1.62 -4.56 -8.28
CA LEU A 209 2.24 -3.44 -8.96
C LEU A 209 3.60 -3.19 -8.34
N VAL A 210 4.67 -3.37 -9.13
CA VAL A 210 6.06 -3.33 -8.66
C VAL A 210 6.81 -2.26 -9.46
N ASP A 211 6.95 -1.07 -8.89
CA ASP A 211 7.58 0.08 -9.55
C ASP A 211 7.03 0.34 -10.96
N ALA A 212 5.71 0.19 -11.11
CA ALA A 212 5.04 0.30 -12.38
C ALA A 212 4.65 1.76 -12.69
N THR A 213 4.92 2.22 -13.90
CA THR A 213 4.47 3.52 -14.41
C THR A 213 3.62 3.30 -15.66
N ILE A 214 2.32 3.55 -15.56
CA ILE A 214 1.38 3.30 -16.64
C ILE A 214 0.63 4.59 -16.99
N GLU A 215 0.71 5.01 -18.23
CA GLU A 215 0.01 6.17 -18.77
C GLU A 215 -1.01 5.72 -19.81
N GLY A 216 -2.29 5.96 -19.55
CA GLY A 216 -3.39 5.65 -20.48
C GLY A 216 -3.85 6.88 -21.24
N TRP A 217 -3.91 6.80 -22.57
CA TRP A 217 -4.28 7.97 -23.41
C TRP A 217 -5.74 8.01 -23.83
N TYR A 218 -6.34 6.89 -24.13
CA TYR A 218 -7.76 6.78 -24.49
C TYR A 218 -8.46 5.73 -23.64
N VAL A 219 -7.89 5.48 -22.49
CA VAL A 219 -8.32 4.41 -21.58
C VAL A 219 -7.65 4.67 -20.23
N SER A 220 -8.27 4.22 -19.14
CA SER A 220 -7.62 4.25 -17.83
C SER A 220 -6.44 3.29 -17.82
N PRO A 221 -5.28 3.67 -17.24
CA PRO A 221 -4.10 2.80 -17.11
C PRO A 221 -4.42 1.40 -16.59
N ILE A 222 -5.27 1.33 -15.59
CA ILE A 222 -5.84 0.07 -15.07
C ILE A 222 -7.36 0.17 -15.11
N GLN A 223 -7.99 -0.83 -15.73
CA GLN A 223 -9.45 -0.98 -15.79
C GLN A 223 -9.88 -2.32 -15.19
N VAL A 224 -10.68 -2.29 -14.15
CA VAL A 224 -11.38 -3.47 -13.64
C VAL A 224 -12.75 -3.55 -14.26
N SER A 225 -12.94 -4.54 -15.15
CA SER A 225 -14.17 -4.73 -15.92
C SER A 225 -15.16 -5.68 -15.27
N SER A 226 -14.66 -6.58 -14.39
CA SER A 226 -15.48 -7.50 -13.59
C SER A 226 -14.68 -8.07 -12.43
N GLY A 227 -15.36 -8.56 -11.39
CA GLY A 227 -14.77 -9.24 -10.25
C GLY A 227 -14.26 -8.31 -9.15
N ASN A 228 -13.50 -8.89 -8.22
CA ASN A 228 -13.02 -8.22 -7.01
C ASN A 228 -11.51 -8.41 -6.85
N PRO A 229 -10.69 -7.80 -7.70
CA PRO A 229 -9.25 -7.98 -7.63
C PRO A 229 -8.64 -7.33 -6.39
N VAL A 230 -7.52 -7.90 -5.96
CA VAL A 230 -6.64 -7.32 -4.96
C VAL A 230 -5.40 -6.77 -5.67
N ILE A 231 -5.13 -5.48 -5.52
CA ILE A 231 -3.92 -4.83 -6.03
C ILE A 231 -2.96 -4.62 -4.88
N VAL A 232 -1.81 -5.26 -4.96
CA VAL A 232 -0.75 -5.20 -3.95
C VAL A 232 0.32 -4.22 -4.42
N LEU A 233 0.57 -3.20 -3.63
CA LEU A 233 1.52 -2.14 -3.95
C LEU A 233 2.90 -2.49 -3.42
N VAL A 234 3.89 -2.47 -4.31
CA VAL A 234 5.30 -2.69 -4.00
C VAL A 234 6.12 -1.59 -4.68
N GLY A 235 7.04 -0.96 -3.94
CA GLY A 235 7.80 0.19 -4.47
C GLY A 235 6.92 1.40 -4.77
N THR A 236 7.24 2.16 -5.81
CA THR A 236 6.50 3.36 -6.21
C THR A 236 5.81 3.17 -7.55
N ASN A 237 4.49 3.21 -7.54
CA ASN A 237 3.67 2.99 -8.73
C ASN A 237 2.98 4.28 -9.14
N ARG A 238 2.93 4.55 -10.44
CA ARG A 238 2.26 5.73 -11.01
C ARG A 238 1.26 5.31 -12.08
N LEU A 239 0.03 5.79 -11.94
CA LEU A 239 -1.06 5.61 -12.90
C LEU A 239 -1.56 6.98 -13.35
N THR A 240 -1.40 7.30 -14.62
CA THR A 240 -1.81 8.59 -15.17
C THR A 240 -2.88 8.41 -16.25
N GLY A 241 -4.11 8.82 -15.96
CA GLY A 241 -5.19 8.88 -16.93
C GLY A 241 -5.13 10.17 -17.74
N ARG A 242 -5.07 10.08 -19.07
CA ARG A 242 -5.12 11.23 -19.96
C ARG A 242 -6.53 11.49 -20.46
N GLY A 243 -6.80 12.72 -20.88
CA GLY A 243 -8.14 13.13 -21.25
C GLY A 243 -9.11 13.00 -20.08
N TYR A 244 -10.21 12.29 -20.29
CA TYR A 244 -11.26 12.13 -19.28
C TYR A 244 -11.15 10.84 -18.45
N TYR A 245 -10.09 10.04 -18.65
CA TYR A 245 -9.94 8.74 -18.03
C TYR A 245 -9.33 8.82 -16.63
N SER A 246 -9.80 7.99 -15.72
CA SER A 246 -9.23 7.87 -14.36
C SER A 246 -7.85 7.24 -14.36
N GLY A 247 -7.06 7.51 -13.32
CA GLY A 247 -5.82 6.77 -13.08
C GLY A 247 -6.08 5.29 -12.81
N LEU A 248 -7.08 4.97 -11.99
CA LEU A 248 -7.58 3.61 -11.75
C LEU A 248 -9.11 3.60 -11.86
N TYR A 249 -9.63 2.84 -12.81
CA TYR A 249 -11.07 2.66 -13.00
C TYR A 249 -11.54 1.25 -12.63
N TYR A 250 -12.69 1.14 -12.04
CA TYR A 250 -13.36 -0.13 -11.74
C TYR A 250 -14.87 0.02 -11.91
N LYS A 251 -15.46 -0.90 -12.68
CA LYS A 251 -16.86 -0.84 -13.11
C LYS A 251 -17.83 -0.99 -11.92
N PRO A 252 -19.04 -0.43 -11.98
CA PRO A 252 -20.11 -0.76 -11.03
C PRO A 252 -20.28 -2.27 -10.88
N GLY A 253 -20.42 -2.75 -9.65
CA GLY A 253 -20.46 -4.16 -9.29
C GLY A 253 -19.10 -4.82 -9.10
N CYS A 254 -17.99 -4.12 -9.35
CA CYS A 254 -16.65 -4.54 -8.96
C CYS A 254 -16.29 -3.95 -7.60
N LYS A 255 -15.42 -4.66 -6.87
CA LYS A 255 -14.78 -4.17 -5.64
C LYS A 255 -13.28 -4.30 -5.76
N VAL A 256 -12.56 -3.18 -5.76
CA VAL A 256 -11.10 -3.17 -5.78
C VAL A 256 -10.56 -3.06 -4.36
N THR A 257 -9.61 -3.90 -4.00
CA THR A 257 -8.86 -3.79 -2.74
C THR A 257 -7.42 -3.37 -3.03
N LEU A 258 -6.99 -2.27 -2.42
CA LEU A 258 -5.60 -1.78 -2.45
C LEU A 258 -4.92 -2.12 -1.13
N ARG A 259 -3.77 -2.77 -1.19
CA ARG A 259 -2.95 -3.09 -0.01
C ARG A 259 -1.47 -3.17 -0.35
N GLY A 260 -0.63 -3.43 0.62
CA GLY A 260 0.84 -3.53 0.49
C GLY A 260 1.53 -2.35 1.16
N GLU A 261 2.85 -2.37 1.18
CA GLU A 261 3.68 -1.32 1.80
C GLU A 261 4.15 -0.26 0.79
N GLY A 262 3.83 -0.45 -0.49
CA GLY A 262 4.21 0.44 -1.57
C GLY A 262 3.39 1.72 -1.66
N LYS A 263 3.77 2.55 -2.62
CA LYS A 263 3.11 3.81 -2.94
C LYS A 263 2.38 3.70 -4.28
N LEU A 264 1.15 4.25 -4.32
CA LEU A 264 0.39 4.48 -5.54
C LEU A 264 0.17 5.98 -5.72
N ILE A 265 0.59 6.51 -6.86
CA ILE A 265 0.27 7.85 -7.32
C ILE A 265 -0.70 7.69 -8.50
N ALA A 266 -1.94 8.05 -8.29
CA ALA A 266 -3.00 7.95 -9.30
C ALA A 266 -3.53 9.34 -9.67
N GLU A 267 -3.30 9.75 -10.89
CA GLU A 267 -3.62 11.10 -11.36
C GLU A 267 -4.49 11.04 -12.62
N SER A 268 -5.38 12.01 -12.76
CA SER A 268 -6.16 12.20 -13.98
C SER A 268 -6.17 13.66 -14.40
N MET A 269 -6.29 13.90 -15.70
CA MET A 269 -6.50 15.26 -16.23
C MET A 269 -7.97 15.68 -16.19
N GLY A 270 -8.90 14.78 -16.48
CA GLY A 270 -10.33 15.07 -16.56
C GLY A 270 -11.24 13.97 -16.02
N GLY A 271 -10.70 12.98 -15.31
CA GLY A 271 -11.43 11.97 -14.55
C GLY A 271 -11.02 12.00 -13.07
N THR A 272 -11.34 10.98 -12.31
CA THR A 272 -10.86 10.82 -10.93
C THR A 272 -9.43 10.28 -10.90
N GLY A 273 -8.69 10.51 -9.82
CA GLY A 273 -7.44 9.77 -9.60
C GLY A 273 -7.74 8.28 -9.48
N ILE A 274 -8.68 7.90 -8.62
CA ILE A 274 -9.15 6.54 -8.39
C ILE A 274 -10.69 6.56 -8.37
N GLY A 275 -11.34 5.89 -9.31
CA GLY A 275 -12.81 5.82 -9.35
C GLY A 275 -13.40 6.00 -10.74
N SER A 276 -14.48 6.76 -10.83
CA SER A 276 -15.24 6.97 -12.06
C SER A 276 -14.58 7.97 -13.03
N TYR A 277 -15.04 7.95 -14.26
CA TYR A 277 -14.67 8.95 -15.27
C TYR A 277 -15.90 9.29 -16.14
N MET A 278 -15.74 10.22 -17.08
CA MET A 278 -16.85 10.67 -17.93
C MET A 278 -17.61 9.47 -18.55
N ASP A 279 -18.93 9.50 -18.42
CA ASP A 279 -19.89 8.48 -18.88
C ASP A 279 -19.88 7.14 -18.13
N HIS A 280 -19.05 7.02 -17.05
CA HIS A 280 -18.87 5.75 -16.36
C HIS A 280 -18.77 5.91 -14.84
N SER A 281 -19.76 5.45 -14.12
CA SER A 281 -19.70 5.31 -12.66
C SER A 281 -18.72 4.21 -12.23
N ALA A 282 -18.23 4.28 -11.00
CA ALA A 282 -17.34 3.28 -10.41
C ALA A 282 -18.07 2.35 -9.43
N GLY A 283 -17.44 1.22 -9.11
CA GLY A 283 -17.85 0.27 -8.08
C GLY A 283 -17.34 0.62 -6.69
N ASP A 284 -17.06 -0.39 -5.87
CA ASP A 284 -16.59 -0.25 -4.49
C ASP A 284 -15.06 -0.25 -4.40
N LEU A 285 -14.53 0.51 -3.44
CA LEU A 285 -13.10 0.58 -3.15
C LEU A 285 -12.82 0.25 -1.70
N VAL A 286 -11.79 -0.57 -1.45
CA VAL A 286 -11.23 -0.83 -0.13
C VAL A 286 -9.75 -0.48 -0.15
N ILE A 287 -9.29 0.30 0.81
CA ILE A 287 -7.87 0.59 1.06
C ILE A 287 -7.51 0.04 2.42
N GLU A 288 -6.67 -1.00 2.44
CA GLU A 288 -6.24 -1.69 3.66
C GLU A 288 -4.90 -1.17 4.18
N SER A 289 -3.98 -0.83 3.27
CA SER A 289 -2.63 -0.35 3.63
C SER A 289 -1.96 0.35 2.43
N GLY A 290 -0.71 0.79 2.61
CA GLY A 290 0.08 1.48 1.60
C GLY A 290 -0.02 3.00 1.65
N THR A 291 0.74 3.66 0.79
CA THR A 291 0.69 5.12 0.61
C THR A 291 -0.03 5.45 -0.69
N ILE A 292 -1.19 6.06 -0.60
CA ILE A 292 -2.03 6.40 -1.75
C ILE A 292 -2.03 7.92 -1.94
N GLU A 293 -1.66 8.39 -3.13
CA GLU A 293 -1.82 9.77 -3.55
C GLU A 293 -2.73 9.78 -4.79
N ALA A 294 -3.91 10.38 -4.65
CA ALA A 294 -4.91 10.40 -5.71
C ALA A 294 -5.32 11.84 -6.04
N THR A 295 -5.24 12.21 -7.32
CA THR A 295 -5.59 13.55 -7.79
C THR A 295 -6.63 13.47 -8.90
N GLY A 296 -7.78 14.10 -8.67
CA GLY A 296 -8.83 14.27 -9.65
C GLY A 296 -8.55 15.42 -10.60
N GLY A 297 -9.02 15.29 -11.84
CA GLY A 297 -8.88 16.31 -12.86
C GLY A 297 -9.87 17.45 -12.73
N LEU A 298 -9.58 18.54 -13.44
CA LEU A 298 -10.39 19.77 -13.41
C LEU A 298 -11.71 19.67 -14.20
N GLY A 299 -11.95 18.53 -14.89
CA GLY A 299 -13.12 18.37 -15.74
C GLY A 299 -13.06 19.19 -17.03
N ASP A 300 -14.11 19.08 -17.85
CA ASP A 300 -14.21 19.82 -19.11
C ASP A 300 -14.61 21.29 -18.82
N GLN A 301 -13.96 22.21 -19.47
CA GLN A 301 -14.20 23.67 -19.40
C GLN A 301 -14.02 24.33 -18.00
N GLY A 302 -13.34 23.68 -17.06
CA GLY A 302 -12.91 24.29 -15.79
C GLY A 302 -14.00 24.50 -14.73
N ASN A 303 -15.20 23.97 -14.92
CA ASN A 303 -16.33 24.17 -13.98
C ASN A 303 -16.90 22.89 -13.36
N ALA A 304 -16.29 21.72 -13.63
CA ALA A 304 -16.84 20.44 -13.21
C ALA A 304 -15.73 19.51 -12.76
N GLY A 305 -15.28 19.64 -11.53
CA GLY A 305 -14.20 18.85 -10.97
C GLY A 305 -14.59 17.39 -10.69
N ASN A 306 -13.59 16.57 -10.61
CA ASN A 306 -13.68 15.14 -10.31
C ASN A 306 -13.01 14.84 -8.97
N ALA A 307 -13.54 13.90 -8.20
CA ALA A 307 -12.94 13.54 -6.91
C ALA A 307 -11.51 13.01 -7.07
N GLY A 308 -10.69 13.18 -6.05
CA GLY A 308 -9.41 12.51 -5.97
C GLY A 308 -9.62 10.99 -5.92
N ILE A 309 -10.49 10.55 -5.02
CA ILE A 309 -10.97 9.17 -4.89
C ILE A 309 -12.50 9.20 -4.89
N GLY A 310 -13.14 8.56 -5.88
CA GLY A 310 -14.58 8.42 -5.90
C GLY A 310 -15.28 8.74 -7.21
N GLY A 311 -16.25 9.68 -7.18
CA GLY A 311 -17.08 10.06 -8.32
C GLY A 311 -16.45 11.13 -9.20
N SER A 312 -16.71 11.07 -10.50
CA SER A 312 -16.48 12.17 -11.44
C SER A 312 -17.71 13.07 -11.55
N SER A 313 -17.59 14.17 -12.27
CA SER A 313 -18.73 15.06 -12.53
C SER A 313 -19.87 14.27 -13.20
N ASN A 314 -21.08 14.36 -12.66
CA ASN A 314 -22.29 13.61 -13.04
C ASN A 314 -22.27 12.10 -12.83
N TYR A 315 -21.11 11.47 -12.58
CA TYR A 315 -20.96 10.02 -12.45
C TYR A 315 -20.46 9.65 -11.08
N GLY A 316 -21.15 8.72 -10.45
CA GLY A 316 -20.94 8.34 -9.07
C GLY A 316 -19.90 7.23 -8.86
N CYS A 317 -19.81 6.81 -7.63
CA CYS A 317 -19.07 5.61 -7.22
C CYS A 317 -19.86 4.80 -6.19
N GLY A 318 -19.47 3.55 -6.00
CA GLY A 318 -19.92 2.71 -4.90
C GLY A 318 -19.34 3.17 -3.56
N SER A 319 -19.31 2.28 -2.58
CA SER A 319 -18.79 2.55 -1.25
C SER A 319 -17.27 2.66 -1.25
N ILE A 320 -16.74 3.56 -0.41
CA ILE A 320 -15.31 3.73 -0.18
C ILE A 320 -15.01 3.34 1.26
N THR A 321 -14.13 2.35 1.46
CA THR A 321 -13.72 1.88 2.79
C THR A 321 -12.21 2.02 2.94
N ILE A 322 -11.77 2.70 3.99
CA ILE A 322 -10.34 2.84 4.33
C ILE A 322 -10.15 2.27 5.73
N THR A 323 -9.39 1.18 5.83
CA THR A 323 -9.10 0.50 7.10
C THR A 323 -7.67 0.73 7.58
N GLY A 324 -6.81 1.31 6.72
CA GLY A 324 -5.41 1.58 7.06
C GLY A 324 -4.68 2.37 5.98
N GLY A 325 -3.37 2.49 6.13
CA GLY A 325 -2.50 3.19 5.19
C GLY A 325 -2.45 4.71 5.37
N LYS A 326 -1.72 5.36 4.45
CA LYS A 326 -1.60 6.82 4.36
C LYS A 326 -2.21 7.28 3.04
N VAL A 327 -3.35 7.95 3.10
CA VAL A 327 -4.12 8.36 1.93
C VAL A 327 -4.08 9.88 1.81
N THR A 328 -3.64 10.37 0.66
CA THR A 328 -3.75 11.78 0.26
C THR A 328 -4.63 11.87 -0.97
N ALA A 329 -5.77 12.53 -0.86
CA ALA A 329 -6.73 12.66 -1.96
C ALA A 329 -7.04 14.14 -2.21
N THR A 330 -6.84 14.57 -3.47
CA THR A 330 -7.09 15.93 -3.90
C THR A 330 -8.14 15.91 -5.01
N GLY A 331 -9.30 16.48 -4.76
CA GLY A 331 -10.33 16.69 -5.78
C GLY A 331 -9.95 17.83 -6.73
N GLY A 332 -10.46 17.80 -7.94
CA GLY A 332 -10.45 18.93 -8.85
C GLY A 332 -11.33 20.07 -8.34
N MET A 333 -11.55 21.09 -9.19
CA MET A 333 -12.36 22.25 -8.84
C MET A 333 -13.75 21.83 -8.32
N GLU A 334 -14.11 22.30 -7.12
CA GLU A 334 -15.41 22.05 -6.49
C GLU A 334 -15.79 20.56 -6.30
N ALA A 335 -14.82 19.64 -6.38
CA ALA A 335 -15.03 18.22 -6.16
C ALA A 335 -14.40 17.76 -4.85
N ALA A 336 -14.96 16.72 -4.23
CA ALA A 336 -14.42 16.17 -2.99
C ALA A 336 -13.02 15.59 -3.17
N GLY A 337 -12.18 15.67 -2.16
CA GLY A 337 -10.96 14.88 -2.11
C GLY A 337 -11.28 13.39 -2.11
N ILE A 338 -12.16 12.96 -1.20
CA ILE A 338 -12.72 11.61 -1.15
C ILE A 338 -14.24 11.70 -1.18
N GLY A 339 -14.89 11.11 -2.19
CA GLY A 339 -16.33 11.09 -2.31
C GLY A 339 -16.83 11.47 -3.70
N CYS A 340 -17.79 12.39 -3.77
CA CYS A 340 -18.43 12.72 -5.04
C CYS A 340 -17.65 13.79 -5.83
N GLY A 341 -17.74 13.69 -7.14
CA GLY A 341 -17.45 14.82 -8.03
C GLY A 341 -18.55 15.87 -7.96
N THR A 342 -18.59 16.77 -8.94
CA THR A 342 -19.59 17.83 -9.01
C THR A 342 -20.91 17.36 -9.63
N LEU A 343 -21.91 18.25 -9.58
CA LEU A 343 -23.22 18.12 -10.22
C LEU A 343 -24.04 16.92 -9.68
N LEU A 344 -24.51 16.04 -10.56
CA LEU A 344 -25.35 14.88 -10.21
C LEU A 344 -24.56 13.66 -9.74
N SER A 345 -23.28 13.81 -9.40
CA SER A 345 -22.47 12.72 -8.87
C SER A 345 -23.07 12.16 -7.57
N THR A 346 -23.15 10.84 -7.46
CA THR A 346 -23.63 10.14 -6.27
C THR A 346 -22.60 9.15 -5.79
N CYS A 347 -22.37 9.06 -4.49
CA CYS A 347 -21.43 8.10 -3.93
C CYS A 347 -22.09 7.22 -2.88
N GLY A 348 -21.63 5.99 -2.79
CA GLY A 348 -21.97 5.12 -1.69
C GLY A 348 -21.39 5.62 -0.36
N ASN A 349 -21.59 4.85 0.69
CA ASN A 349 -21.09 5.21 2.03
C ASN A 349 -19.55 5.30 2.04
N ILE A 350 -19.03 6.26 2.78
CA ILE A 350 -17.60 6.42 3.03
C ILE A 350 -17.32 6.00 4.47
N THR A 351 -16.51 4.94 4.64
CA THR A 351 -16.13 4.44 5.96
C THR A 351 -14.61 4.50 6.10
N ILE A 352 -14.13 5.25 7.10
CA ILE A 352 -12.70 5.31 7.43
C ILE A 352 -12.55 4.81 8.86
N SER A 353 -11.95 3.63 9.02
CA SER A 353 -11.80 2.95 10.32
C SER A 353 -10.35 2.73 10.72
N GLY A 354 -9.41 3.35 10.01
CA GLY A 354 -7.98 3.29 10.31
C GLY A 354 -7.18 4.21 9.40
N GLY A 355 -5.87 4.30 9.67
CA GLY A 355 -4.92 5.03 8.85
C GLY A 355 -4.88 6.55 9.05
N GLU A 356 -4.05 7.20 8.23
CA GLU A 356 -3.92 8.65 8.15
C GLU A 356 -4.46 9.13 6.80
N VAL A 357 -5.47 9.99 6.82
CA VAL A 357 -6.13 10.49 5.61
C VAL A 357 -6.00 12.01 5.53
N LYS A 358 -5.44 12.50 4.44
CA LYS A 358 -5.43 13.91 4.05
C LYS A 358 -6.33 14.07 2.82
N ALA A 359 -7.37 14.88 2.93
CA ALA A 359 -8.29 15.12 1.84
C ALA A 359 -8.53 16.62 1.64
N GLY A 360 -8.72 17.04 0.39
CA GLY A 360 -8.97 18.43 0.04
C GLY A 360 -9.29 18.63 -1.44
N THR A 361 -9.44 19.88 -1.86
CA THR A 361 -9.68 20.31 -3.24
C THR A 361 -8.55 21.21 -3.72
N VAL A 362 -8.28 21.29 -5.03
CA VAL A 362 -7.14 22.06 -5.56
C VAL A 362 -7.27 23.57 -5.33
N ASP A 363 -8.46 24.10 -5.36
CA ASP A 363 -8.74 25.54 -5.31
C ASP A 363 -9.34 25.99 -3.97
N GLY A 364 -9.35 25.07 -3.02
CA GLY A 364 -9.99 25.32 -1.78
C GLY A 364 -11.52 25.35 -1.87
N GLY A 365 -12.13 24.67 -2.85
CA GLY A 365 -13.52 24.64 -3.25
C GLY A 365 -14.54 25.07 -2.20
N LYS A 366 -15.17 26.21 -2.42
CA LYS A 366 -16.04 26.79 -1.41
C LYS A 366 -17.33 26.00 -1.14
N GLU A 367 -17.66 25.07 -2.05
CA GLU A 367 -18.90 24.30 -2.03
C GLU A 367 -18.67 22.77 -2.02
N ALA A 368 -17.42 22.32 -1.96
CA ALA A 368 -17.08 20.90 -1.92
C ALA A 368 -16.56 20.48 -0.56
N ALA A 369 -16.93 19.29 -0.13
CA ALA A 369 -16.36 18.66 1.05
C ALA A 369 -14.98 18.09 0.75
N ALA A 370 -14.07 18.16 1.71
CA ALA A 370 -12.83 17.38 1.62
C ALA A 370 -13.12 15.87 1.59
N ILE A 371 -14.06 15.41 2.43
CA ILE A 371 -14.61 14.06 2.45
C ILE A 371 -16.12 14.16 2.41
N GLY A 372 -16.76 13.71 1.34
CA GLY A 372 -18.21 13.79 1.18
C GLY A 372 -18.65 14.14 -0.24
N ASN A 373 -19.43 15.23 -0.38
CA ASN A 373 -19.96 15.66 -1.67
C ASN A 373 -19.10 16.73 -2.35
N GLY A 374 -19.14 16.77 -3.67
CA GLY A 374 -18.77 17.93 -4.47
C GLY A 374 -19.93 18.89 -4.61
N SER A 375 -19.70 20.06 -5.24
CA SER A 375 -20.73 21.06 -5.51
C SER A 375 -21.88 20.50 -6.33
N GLY A 376 -23.10 20.67 -5.87
CA GLY A 376 -24.31 20.18 -6.51
C GLY A 376 -24.57 18.67 -6.35
N ALA A 377 -23.68 17.92 -5.72
CA ALA A 377 -23.83 16.49 -5.48
C ALA A 377 -24.52 16.19 -4.14
N GLU A 378 -25.22 15.05 -4.06
CA GLU A 378 -25.80 14.57 -2.80
C GLU A 378 -24.72 14.10 -1.84
N ALA A 379 -24.84 14.43 -0.56
CA ALA A 379 -23.87 14.07 0.46
C ALA A 379 -23.96 12.57 0.81
N PRO A 380 -22.86 11.78 0.68
CA PRO A 380 -22.83 10.40 1.15
C PRO A 380 -22.81 10.34 2.69
N LEU A 381 -23.20 9.20 3.24
CA LEU A 381 -22.97 8.92 4.66
C LEU A 381 -21.47 8.68 4.91
N VAL A 382 -20.88 9.50 5.79
CA VAL A 382 -19.47 9.35 6.21
C VAL A 382 -19.42 8.81 7.64
N THR A 383 -18.66 7.72 7.83
CA THR A 383 -18.41 7.11 9.14
C THR A 383 -16.91 7.07 9.40
N LEU A 384 -16.48 7.62 10.54
CA LEU A 384 -15.08 7.71 10.93
C LEU A 384 -14.83 7.02 12.26
N SER A 385 -13.77 6.22 12.38
CA SER A 385 -13.31 5.59 13.64
C SER A 385 -11.83 5.25 13.56
N ASN A 386 -11.10 5.32 14.67
CA ASN A 386 -9.70 4.92 14.79
C ASN A 386 -8.78 5.45 13.67
N CYS A 387 -8.96 6.69 13.25
CA CYS A 387 -8.23 7.29 12.13
C CYS A 387 -7.75 8.70 12.43
N VAL A 388 -6.78 9.17 11.67
CA VAL A 388 -6.31 10.55 11.67
C VAL A 388 -6.77 11.21 10.38
N ILE A 389 -7.59 12.25 10.48
CA ILE A 389 -8.08 13.01 9.32
C ILE A 389 -7.42 14.38 9.32
N ARG A 390 -6.80 14.73 8.20
CA ARG A 390 -6.24 16.07 7.95
C ARG A 390 -6.98 16.72 6.80
N VAL A 391 -7.55 17.87 7.06
CA VAL A 391 -8.26 18.67 6.06
C VAL A 391 -7.57 20.02 5.95
N PRO A 392 -6.96 20.34 4.82
CA PRO A 392 -6.21 21.58 4.68
C PRO A 392 -7.13 22.80 4.47
N GLY A 393 -6.77 23.93 5.11
CA GLY A 393 -7.26 25.27 4.77
C GLY A 393 -8.72 25.55 5.08
N ASP A 394 -9.26 26.57 4.40
CA ASP A 394 -10.60 27.13 4.62
C ASP A 394 -11.75 26.25 4.11
N ASN A 395 -11.46 25.07 3.55
CA ASN A 395 -12.38 24.20 2.83
C ASN A 395 -12.51 22.82 3.43
N GLY A 396 -12.13 22.68 4.66
CA GLY A 396 -12.15 21.43 5.36
C GLY A 396 -13.53 20.97 5.81
N VAL A 397 -14.41 20.57 4.89
CA VAL A 397 -15.72 20.01 5.21
C VAL A 397 -15.68 18.49 5.16
N VAL A 398 -16.20 17.84 6.20
CA VAL A 398 -16.62 16.45 6.18
C VAL A 398 -18.13 16.42 6.29
N THR A 399 -18.82 16.19 5.18
CA THR A 399 -20.28 16.14 5.16
C THR A 399 -20.82 14.78 5.53
N GLY A 400 -22.00 14.72 6.11
CA GLY A 400 -22.66 13.47 6.48
C GLY A 400 -22.09 12.82 7.76
N PHE A 401 -21.35 13.55 8.56
CA PHE A 401 -20.74 13.05 9.79
C PHE A 401 -21.79 12.68 10.85
N ASN A 402 -21.86 11.41 11.21
CA ASN A 402 -22.83 10.91 12.19
C ASN A 402 -22.15 10.54 13.51
N GLY A 403 -22.23 11.44 14.49
CA GLY A 403 -22.18 11.13 15.93
C GLY A 403 -20.89 10.54 16.51
N ILE A 404 -19.76 10.63 15.87
CA ILE A 404 -18.50 10.14 16.42
C ILE A 404 -17.89 11.21 17.33
N LYS A 405 -17.55 10.82 18.56
CA LYS A 405 -16.79 11.69 19.46
C LYS A 405 -15.34 11.76 18.96
N ALA A 406 -15.00 12.87 18.34
CA ALA A 406 -13.61 13.17 17.99
C ALA A 406 -12.87 13.65 19.24
N LYS A 407 -11.68 13.12 19.48
CA LYS A 407 -10.74 13.74 20.38
C LYS A 407 -10.00 14.85 19.65
N LYS A 408 -10.05 15.99 20.25
CA LYS A 408 -9.45 17.21 19.73
C LYS A 408 -7.95 17.24 19.93
N VAL A 409 -7.26 17.58 18.84
CA VAL A 409 -5.94 18.20 18.89
C VAL A 409 -6.10 19.55 18.20
N GLU A 410 -6.04 20.60 18.95
CA GLU A 410 -6.26 22.00 18.61
C GLU A 410 -6.55 22.37 17.12
N PRO A 411 -7.52 23.21 16.85
CA PRO A 411 -8.48 23.84 17.74
C PRO A 411 -9.70 22.99 18.07
N ASP A 412 -10.45 23.36 19.14
CA ASP A 412 -11.63 22.68 19.69
C ASP A 412 -12.77 22.61 18.68
N VAL A 413 -13.03 21.43 18.15
CA VAL A 413 -14.10 21.20 17.19
C VAL A 413 -15.14 20.27 17.82
N THR A 414 -16.32 20.79 18.07
CA THR A 414 -17.39 20.10 18.78
C THR A 414 -18.45 19.50 17.85
N ASN A 415 -18.49 19.95 16.58
CA ASN A 415 -19.43 19.44 15.58
C ASN A 415 -18.87 19.56 14.15
N ALA A 416 -19.51 18.87 13.20
CA ALA A 416 -19.10 18.82 11.80
C ALA A 416 -19.10 20.19 11.11
N GLY A 417 -20.01 21.08 11.47
CA GLY A 417 -20.10 22.44 10.89
C GLY A 417 -18.95 23.37 11.28
N GLU A 418 -18.24 23.09 12.38
CA GLU A 418 -17.06 23.84 12.80
C GLU A 418 -15.77 23.38 12.12
N LEU A 419 -15.76 22.17 11.59
CA LEU A 419 -14.68 21.67 10.73
C LEU A 419 -14.58 22.44 9.41
N GLU A 420 -15.66 23.09 9.01
CA GLU A 420 -15.77 23.80 7.74
C GLU A 420 -14.83 25.00 7.59
N LYS A 421 -14.25 25.53 8.65
CA LYS A 421 -13.66 26.86 8.60
C LYS A 421 -12.18 26.99 8.93
N LYS A 422 -11.45 25.94 9.34
CA LYS A 422 -10.13 26.18 9.99
C LYS A 422 -8.96 25.26 9.63
N GLY A 423 -9.04 24.39 8.65
CA GLY A 423 -7.92 23.47 8.34
C GLY A 423 -7.55 22.61 9.55
N VAL A 424 -8.35 21.61 9.87
CA VAL A 424 -8.24 20.88 11.14
C VAL A 424 -7.64 19.49 10.95
N THR A 425 -6.79 19.07 11.88
CA THR A 425 -6.41 17.68 12.07
C THR A 425 -7.35 17.06 13.11
N LEU A 426 -8.10 16.04 12.71
CA LEU A 426 -8.91 15.22 13.58
C LEU A 426 -8.20 13.91 13.87
N VAL A 427 -8.09 13.56 15.15
CA VAL A 427 -7.72 12.23 15.58
C VAL A 427 -8.97 11.57 16.16
N ILE A 428 -9.41 10.49 15.55
CA ILE A 428 -10.60 9.76 15.95
C ILE A 428 -10.15 8.39 16.45
N GLY A 429 -10.26 8.14 17.74
CA GLY A 429 -9.82 6.92 18.39
C GLY A 429 -10.81 6.39 19.42
N LYS A 430 -10.56 5.19 19.97
CA LYS A 430 -11.23 4.73 21.17
C LYS A 430 -10.79 5.62 22.33
N LEU A 431 -11.75 6.03 23.15
CA LEU A 431 -11.54 6.94 24.30
C LEU A 431 -10.53 6.41 25.35
N GLU A 432 -10.13 5.15 25.27
CA GLU A 432 -9.22 4.47 26.20
C GLU A 432 -7.75 4.49 25.78
N GLU A 433 -7.42 4.92 24.56
CA GLU A 433 -6.06 4.86 23.98
C GLU A 433 -5.41 6.22 23.73
N ILE A 434 -5.97 7.28 24.29
CA ILE A 434 -5.46 8.63 24.05
C ILE A 434 -5.13 9.36 25.35
#